data_634ee514af4668a547ae443475daa5a1
#
_entry.id   634ee514af4668a547ae443475daa5a1
#
_cell.length_a   1.000
_cell.length_b   1.000
_cell.length_c   1.000
_cell.angle_alpha   90.00
_cell.angle_beta   90.00
_cell.angle_gamma   90.00
#
_symmetry.space_group_name_H-M   'P 1'
#
loop_
_entity.id
_entity.type
_entity.pdbx_description
1 polymer ?
#
loop_
_entity_poly.entity_id
_entity_poly.type
_entity_poly.pdbx_seq_one_letter_code
_entity_poly.pdbx_strand_id
1 'polypeptide(L)'
;MLILDRLSKTYADGTRALADLSLEVRAGEIVALIGGSGCGKTTLLRLIAGLDRASAGRISLDGEGIAAPHPGVGIVFQEPRLLPWLSVADNAGFGLADLPKAERRARVAHALERVGLAEHAGRWPRDLSGGQQQRVAITRAFVAAPKVLLLDEPFSALDALTRAGLHRHLLALWEESRPTVLLVTHDVAEAVALADRAVVLRPKPGRIDDTIPLPLSRPRQPSSPGSEAAARTILASLDRSLRPEGETDRTRPDASAMWW
;
A
#
# COMPACT_ATOMS: atom_id res chain seq x y z
N MET A 1 6.31 11.96 9.09
CA MET A 1 7.30 10.96 8.63
C MET A 1 7.06 9.66 9.40
N LEU A 2 6.95 8.53 8.71
CA LEU A 2 6.81 7.19 9.31
C LEU A 2 8.18 6.52 9.35
N ILE A 3 8.56 6.00 10.53
CA ILE A 3 9.84 5.31 10.73
C ILE A 3 9.59 3.92 11.32
N LEU A 4 10.15 2.92 10.69
CA LEU A 4 10.27 1.55 11.18
C LEU A 4 11.74 1.32 11.51
N ASP A 5 12.06 0.99 12.77
CA ASP A 5 13.43 0.83 13.26
C ASP A 5 13.62 -0.61 13.73
N ARG A 6 14.40 -1.40 12.99
CA ARG A 6 14.77 -2.80 13.25
C ARG A 6 13.59 -3.69 13.65
N LEU A 7 12.49 -3.53 12.91
CA LEU A 7 11.24 -4.20 13.21
C LEU A 7 11.34 -5.70 12.97
N SER A 8 10.97 -6.48 13.98
CA SER A 8 10.91 -7.93 13.89
C SER A 8 9.59 -8.47 14.43
N LYS A 9 9.10 -9.54 13.83
CA LYS A 9 7.89 -10.25 14.28
C LYS A 9 8.09 -11.74 14.23
N THR A 10 7.94 -12.36 15.40
CA THR A 10 7.86 -13.83 15.57
C THR A 10 6.52 -14.13 16.22
N TYR A 11 5.76 -15.05 15.65
CA TYR A 11 4.49 -15.54 16.20
C TYR A 11 4.71 -16.58 17.30
N ALA A 12 3.66 -16.91 18.05
CA ALA A 12 3.73 -17.87 19.15
C ALA A 12 4.12 -19.31 18.72
N ASP A 13 3.83 -19.66 17.47
CA ASP A 13 4.21 -20.92 16.84
C ASP A 13 5.68 -20.96 16.39
N GLY A 14 6.47 -19.93 16.68
CA GLY A 14 7.87 -19.80 16.28
C GLY A 14 8.08 -19.25 14.86
N THR A 15 7.03 -18.98 14.09
CA THR A 15 7.15 -18.44 12.73
C THR A 15 7.71 -17.02 12.76
N ARG A 16 8.88 -16.82 12.17
CA ARG A 16 9.49 -15.50 12.00
C ARG A 16 8.94 -14.86 10.72
N ALA A 17 7.97 -13.98 10.89
CA ALA A 17 7.34 -13.29 9.77
C ALA A 17 8.20 -12.14 9.23
N LEU A 18 8.85 -11.37 10.12
CA LEU A 18 9.73 -10.26 9.77
C LEU A 18 11.01 -10.32 10.59
N ALA A 19 12.12 -9.88 10.02
CA ALA A 19 13.42 -9.81 10.70
C ALA A 19 14.17 -8.53 10.35
N ASP A 20 14.47 -7.73 11.37
CA ASP A 20 15.33 -6.54 11.33
C ASP A 20 15.00 -5.58 10.16
N LEU A 21 13.71 -5.29 9.98
CA LEU A 21 13.22 -4.44 8.89
C LEU A 21 13.28 -2.98 9.33
N SER A 22 14.08 -2.17 8.62
CA SER A 22 14.16 -0.73 8.83
C SER A 22 13.73 0.01 7.57
N LEU A 23 12.80 0.96 7.72
CA LEU A 23 12.24 1.73 6.62
C LEU A 23 11.83 3.11 7.09
N GLU A 24 12.26 4.13 6.38
CA GLU A 24 11.80 5.49 6.54
C GLU A 24 10.91 5.88 5.37
N VAL A 25 9.75 6.45 5.64
CA VAL A 25 8.82 6.95 4.63
C VAL A 25 8.55 8.42 4.88
N ARG A 26 8.87 9.23 3.88
CA ARG A 26 8.71 10.69 3.97
C ARG A 26 7.23 11.07 3.99
N ALA A 27 6.93 12.22 4.58
CA ALA A 27 5.58 12.77 4.53
C ALA A 27 5.13 13.00 3.07
N GLY A 28 3.94 12.53 2.73
CA GLY A 28 3.38 12.65 1.39
C GLY A 28 3.98 11.71 0.33
N GLU A 29 4.87 10.80 0.72
CA GLU A 29 5.46 9.81 -0.20
C GLU A 29 4.52 8.61 -0.39
N ILE A 30 4.45 8.08 -1.61
CA ILE A 30 3.81 6.80 -1.93
C ILE A 30 4.89 5.74 -2.09
N VAL A 31 4.94 4.76 -1.19
CA VAL A 31 5.87 3.63 -1.25
C VAL A 31 5.11 2.35 -1.58
N ALA A 32 5.52 1.65 -2.62
CA ALA A 32 5.01 0.32 -2.92
C ALA A 32 5.87 -0.75 -2.22
N LEU A 33 5.22 -1.64 -1.47
CA LEU A 33 5.83 -2.83 -0.87
C LEU A 33 5.52 -4.03 -1.76
N ILE A 34 6.56 -4.58 -2.39
CA ILE A 34 6.43 -5.68 -3.36
C ILE A 34 7.21 -6.89 -2.85
N GLY A 35 6.68 -8.08 -3.09
CA GLY A 35 7.35 -9.32 -2.71
C GLY A 35 6.47 -10.52 -2.90
N GLY A 36 7.07 -11.70 -2.94
CA GLY A 36 6.37 -12.97 -3.08
C GLY A 36 5.38 -13.25 -1.94
N SER A 37 4.55 -14.28 -2.12
CA SER A 37 3.64 -14.72 -1.06
C SER A 37 4.42 -15.11 0.20
N GLY A 38 3.91 -14.75 1.36
CA GLY A 38 4.52 -15.08 2.65
C GLY A 38 5.76 -14.25 3.02
N CYS A 39 6.10 -13.16 2.30
CA CYS A 39 7.21 -12.27 2.68
C CYS A 39 6.85 -11.26 3.80
N GLY A 40 5.69 -11.37 4.44
CA GLY A 40 5.34 -10.58 5.61
C GLY A 40 4.68 -9.22 5.34
N LYS A 41 4.25 -8.90 4.11
CA LYS A 41 3.61 -7.60 3.76
C LYS A 41 2.39 -7.29 4.63
N THR A 42 1.43 -8.17 4.70
CA THR A 42 0.22 -8.00 5.55
C THR A 42 0.57 -7.94 7.03
N THR A 43 1.57 -8.72 7.49
CA THR A 43 2.08 -8.62 8.87
C THR A 43 2.64 -7.21 9.12
N LEU A 44 3.45 -6.68 8.19
CA LEU A 44 4.02 -5.35 8.31
C LEU A 44 2.92 -4.27 8.39
N LEU A 45 1.91 -4.34 7.52
CA LEU A 45 0.78 -3.39 7.57
C LEU A 45 0.02 -3.47 8.89
N ARG A 46 -0.22 -4.69 9.42
CA ARG A 46 -0.91 -4.86 10.71
C ARG A 46 -0.12 -4.27 11.88
N LEU A 47 1.21 -4.38 11.86
CA LEU A 47 2.08 -3.77 12.87
C LEU A 47 2.01 -2.24 12.78
N ILE A 48 2.10 -1.65 11.58
CA ILE A 48 2.02 -0.19 11.38
C ILE A 48 0.63 0.35 11.76
N ALA A 49 -0.43 -0.42 11.49
CA ALA A 49 -1.79 -0.07 11.88
C ALA A 49 -2.04 -0.19 13.40
N GLY A 50 -1.08 -0.72 14.18
CA GLY A 50 -1.26 -1.01 15.61
C GLY A 50 -2.23 -2.15 15.88
N LEU A 51 -2.55 -2.98 14.89
CA LEU A 51 -3.44 -4.15 14.99
C LEU A 51 -2.71 -5.41 15.48
N ASP A 52 -1.39 -5.36 15.54
CA ASP A 52 -0.52 -6.41 16.08
C ASP A 52 0.70 -5.75 16.72
N ARG A 53 1.45 -6.48 17.54
CA ARG A 53 2.64 -5.98 18.25
C ARG A 53 3.90 -6.57 17.66
N ALA A 54 4.92 -5.74 17.47
CA ALA A 54 6.26 -6.19 17.10
C ALA A 54 6.88 -7.03 18.24
N SER A 55 7.68 -8.02 17.87
CA SER A 55 8.49 -8.78 18.83
C SER A 55 9.75 -8.04 19.24
N ALA A 56 10.28 -7.19 18.33
CA ALA A 56 11.42 -6.29 18.58
C ALA A 56 11.36 -5.11 17.60
N GLY A 57 12.12 -4.06 17.91
CA GLY A 57 12.12 -2.81 17.14
C GLY A 57 10.96 -1.90 17.53
N ARG A 58 10.77 -0.83 16.78
CA ARG A 58 9.72 0.16 17.04
C ARG A 58 9.18 0.78 15.75
N ILE A 59 7.96 1.29 15.85
CA ILE A 59 7.28 2.06 14.80
C ILE A 59 6.97 3.43 15.36
N SER A 60 7.25 4.49 14.63
CA SER A 60 6.87 5.85 15.02
C SER A 60 6.33 6.66 13.86
N LEU A 61 5.36 7.52 14.14
CA LEU A 61 4.78 8.49 13.24
C LEU A 61 5.01 9.89 13.82
N ASP A 62 5.77 10.73 13.11
CA ASP A 62 6.15 12.08 13.55
C ASP A 62 6.81 12.11 14.95
N GLY A 63 7.57 11.07 15.30
CA GLY A 63 8.23 10.91 16.59
C GLY A 63 7.37 10.24 17.68
N GLU A 64 6.07 10.06 17.47
CA GLU A 64 5.18 9.35 18.37
C GLU A 64 5.19 7.84 18.08
N GLY A 65 5.37 7.02 19.13
CA GLY A 65 5.41 5.56 18.99
C GLY A 65 4.03 4.97 18.74
N ILE A 66 3.93 4.03 17.78
CA ILE A 66 2.69 3.29 17.46
C ILE A 66 2.77 1.91 18.11
N ALA A 67 1.95 1.69 19.14
CA ALA A 67 1.81 0.39 19.84
C ALA A 67 0.36 -0.14 19.86
N ALA A 68 -0.60 0.66 19.38
CA ALA A 68 -2.03 0.38 19.28
C ALA A 68 -2.61 1.14 18.08
N PRO A 69 -3.85 0.91 17.68
CA PRO A 69 -4.50 1.68 16.62
C PRO A 69 -4.37 3.19 16.85
N HIS A 70 -3.89 3.90 15.83
CA HIS A 70 -3.56 5.32 15.91
C HIS A 70 -4.46 6.13 14.97
N PRO A 71 -5.09 7.25 15.39
CA PRO A 71 -6.04 8.01 14.58
C PRO A 71 -5.40 8.59 13.30
N GLY A 72 -4.09 8.84 13.32
CA GLY A 72 -3.34 9.28 12.13
C GLY A 72 -3.04 8.17 11.11
N VAL A 73 -3.46 6.91 11.35
CA VAL A 73 -3.20 5.78 10.45
C VAL A 73 -4.52 5.22 9.94
N GLY A 74 -4.76 5.36 8.63
CA GLY A 74 -5.87 4.73 7.93
C GLY A 74 -5.44 3.42 7.28
N ILE A 75 -6.37 2.46 7.13
CA ILE A 75 -6.12 1.20 6.44
C ILE A 75 -7.26 0.86 5.49
N VAL A 76 -6.91 0.42 4.28
CA VAL A 76 -7.81 -0.18 3.29
C VAL A 76 -7.36 -1.62 3.09
N PHE A 77 -8.28 -2.55 3.28
CA PHE A 77 -8.02 -3.97 3.10
C PHE A 77 -8.29 -4.40 1.65
N GLN A 78 -7.80 -5.56 1.28
CA GLN A 78 -8.07 -6.20 -0.01
C GLN A 78 -9.58 -6.34 -0.27
N GLU A 79 -10.33 -6.79 0.75
CA GLU A 79 -11.78 -6.73 0.74
C GLU A 79 -12.25 -5.35 1.21
N PRO A 80 -13.27 -4.72 0.58
CA PRO A 80 -13.75 -3.38 0.95
C PRO A 80 -14.20 -3.22 2.40
N ARG A 81 -14.66 -4.30 3.02
CA ARG A 81 -15.17 -4.35 4.41
C ARG A 81 -16.11 -3.20 4.73
N LEU A 82 -17.06 -2.95 3.83
CA LEU A 82 -18.11 -1.98 4.08
C LEU A 82 -19.07 -2.53 5.11
N LEU A 83 -19.62 -1.63 5.91
CA LEU A 83 -20.66 -1.97 6.90
C LEU A 83 -21.99 -2.16 6.14
N PRO A 84 -22.54 -3.39 6.06
CA PRO A 84 -23.66 -3.69 5.18
C PRO A 84 -24.97 -3.02 5.60
N TRP A 85 -25.06 -2.56 6.84
CA TRP A 85 -26.21 -1.85 7.42
C TRP A 85 -26.09 -0.32 7.32
N LEU A 86 -25.05 0.21 6.67
CA LEU A 86 -24.86 1.63 6.44
C LEU A 86 -24.94 1.95 4.94
N SER A 87 -25.50 3.12 4.61
CA SER A 87 -25.46 3.64 3.25
C SER A 87 -24.01 3.89 2.78
N VAL A 88 -23.82 4.13 1.49
CA VAL A 88 -22.53 4.55 0.91
C VAL A 88 -21.99 5.80 1.59
N ALA A 89 -22.85 6.82 1.78
CA ALA A 89 -22.46 8.05 2.46
C ALA A 89 -22.08 7.81 3.92
N ASP A 90 -22.85 6.98 4.65
CA ASP A 90 -22.56 6.67 6.04
C ASP A 90 -21.28 5.81 6.19
N ASN A 91 -21.04 4.87 5.26
CA ASN A 91 -19.78 4.15 5.19
C ASN A 91 -18.60 5.10 4.97
N ALA A 92 -18.70 5.99 3.97
CA ALA A 92 -17.65 6.97 3.70
C ALA A 92 -17.39 7.89 4.90
N GLY A 93 -18.45 8.31 5.60
CA GLY A 93 -18.37 9.21 6.75
C GLY A 93 -18.17 8.52 8.11
N PHE A 94 -17.93 7.21 8.14
CA PHE A 94 -17.89 6.43 9.39
C PHE A 94 -16.83 6.94 10.37
N GLY A 95 -15.63 7.30 9.87
CA GLY A 95 -14.53 7.84 10.69
C GLY A 95 -14.69 9.31 11.10
N LEU A 96 -15.81 9.96 10.77
CA LEU A 96 -16.07 11.38 11.05
C LEU A 96 -17.19 11.58 12.09
N ALA A 97 -17.42 10.62 12.98
CA ALA A 97 -18.52 10.67 13.95
C ALA A 97 -18.45 11.90 14.87
N ASP A 98 -17.24 12.35 15.20
CA ASP A 98 -16.98 13.48 16.11
C ASP A 98 -17.18 14.85 15.45
N LEU A 99 -17.35 14.91 14.13
CA LEU A 99 -17.57 16.18 13.43
C LEU A 99 -19.05 16.60 13.44
N PRO A 100 -19.32 17.90 13.41
CA PRO A 100 -20.66 18.44 13.20
C PRO A 100 -21.29 17.84 11.94
N LYS A 101 -22.61 17.48 12.01
CA LYS A 101 -23.33 16.79 10.93
C LYS A 101 -23.21 17.50 9.57
N ALA A 102 -23.24 18.83 9.56
CA ALA A 102 -23.14 19.61 8.33
C ALA A 102 -21.76 19.48 7.70
N GLU A 103 -20.69 19.58 8.50
CA GLU A 103 -19.31 19.42 8.05
C GLU A 103 -19.04 18.01 7.55
N ARG A 104 -19.47 17.00 8.31
CA ARG A 104 -19.36 15.58 7.89
C ARG A 104 -20.03 15.35 6.54
N ARG A 105 -21.26 15.86 6.35
CA ARG A 105 -21.98 15.73 5.07
C ARG A 105 -21.25 16.39 3.92
N ALA A 106 -20.72 17.61 4.12
CA ALA A 106 -19.98 18.34 3.08
C ALA A 106 -18.71 17.57 2.67
N ARG A 107 -17.90 17.11 3.64
CA ARG A 107 -16.68 16.32 3.36
C ARG A 107 -16.99 15.02 2.62
N VAL A 108 -18.01 14.29 3.05
CA VAL A 108 -18.43 13.05 2.42
C VAL A 108 -18.92 13.29 0.99
N ALA A 109 -19.77 14.30 0.78
CA ALA A 109 -20.30 14.62 -0.54
C ALA A 109 -19.16 14.98 -1.52
N HIS A 110 -18.25 15.85 -1.10
CA HIS A 110 -17.07 16.20 -1.89
C HIS A 110 -16.22 14.97 -2.26
N ALA A 111 -15.91 14.13 -1.29
CA ALA A 111 -15.09 12.95 -1.53
C ALA A 111 -15.78 11.91 -2.44
N LEU A 112 -17.09 11.71 -2.30
CA LEU A 112 -17.86 10.83 -3.19
C LEU A 112 -17.93 11.37 -4.62
N GLU A 113 -18.02 12.69 -4.80
CA GLU A 113 -17.95 13.34 -6.11
C GLU A 113 -16.61 13.08 -6.79
N ARG A 114 -15.48 13.23 -6.06
CA ARG A 114 -14.12 12.98 -6.56
C ARG A 114 -13.90 11.56 -7.07
N VAL A 115 -14.62 10.57 -6.53
CA VAL A 115 -14.53 9.17 -6.96
C VAL A 115 -15.69 8.74 -7.87
N GLY A 116 -16.53 9.68 -8.31
CA GLY A 116 -17.67 9.42 -9.21
C GLY A 116 -18.78 8.57 -8.58
N LEU A 117 -19.03 8.75 -7.28
CA LEU A 117 -20.06 8.01 -6.53
C LEU A 117 -21.11 8.91 -5.89
N ALA A 118 -21.20 10.19 -6.26
CA ALA A 118 -22.17 11.12 -5.69
C ALA A 118 -23.63 10.62 -5.80
N GLU A 119 -24.01 10.10 -6.98
CA GLU A 119 -25.37 9.57 -7.23
C GLU A 119 -25.64 8.26 -6.48
N HIS A 120 -24.62 7.61 -5.93
CA HIS A 120 -24.72 6.36 -5.18
C HIS A 120 -24.77 6.57 -3.67
N ALA A 121 -24.71 7.81 -3.18
CA ALA A 121 -24.57 8.15 -1.76
C ALA A 121 -25.61 7.49 -0.85
N GLY A 122 -26.86 7.38 -1.32
CA GLY A 122 -27.97 6.73 -0.59
C GLY A 122 -28.10 5.22 -0.78
N ARG A 123 -27.29 4.60 -1.65
CA ARG A 123 -27.36 3.14 -1.90
C ARG A 123 -26.71 2.36 -0.76
N TRP A 124 -27.00 1.05 -0.75
CA TRP A 124 -26.39 0.10 0.18
C TRP A 124 -25.20 -0.61 -0.47
N PRO A 125 -24.23 -1.12 0.31
CA PRO A 125 -23.09 -1.85 -0.24
C PRO A 125 -23.45 -2.98 -1.20
N ARG A 126 -24.52 -3.73 -0.92
CA ARG A 126 -25.01 -4.84 -1.77
C ARG A 126 -25.46 -4.40 -3.16
N ASP A 127 -25.78 -3.12 -3.34
CA ASP A 127 -26.27 -2.55 -4.61
C ASP A 127 -25.12 -2.01 -5.48
N LEU A 128 -23.87 -2.19 -5.02
CA LEU A 128 -22.66 -1.72 -5.68
C LEU A 128 -21.86 -2.86 -6.31
N SER A 129 -21.21 -2.58 -7.45
CA SER A 129 -20.18 -3.47 -7.97
C SER A 129 -18.97 -3.52 -7.03
N GLY A 130 -18.13 -4.57 -7.13
CA GLY A 130 -16.91 -4.69 -6.31
C GLY A 130 -15.97 -3.48 -6.44
N GLY A 131 -15.78 -2.95 -7.65
CA GLY A 131 -14.99 -1.73 -7.87
C GLY A 131 -15.61 -0.48 -7.25
N GLN A 132 -16.95 -0.36 -7.23
CA GLN A 132 -17.63 0.73 -6.52
C GLN A 132 -17.48 0.59 -5.01
N GLN A 133 -17.61 -0.63 -4.46
CA GLN A 133 -17.38 -0.88 -3.04
C GLN A 133 -15.95 -0.53 -2.64
N GLN A 134 -14.95 -0.87 -3.47
CA GLN A 134 -13.56 -0.53 -3.20
C GLN A 134 -13.32 0.99 -3.24
N ARG A 135 -13.98 1.73 -4.16
CA ARG A 135 -13.95 3.20 -4.15
C ARG A 135 -14.52 3.78 -2.85
N VAL A 136 -15.61 3.24 -2.34
CA VAL A 136 -16.18 3.67 -1.04
C VAL A 136 -15.20 3.39 0.10
N ALA A 137 -14.55 2.21 0.13
CA ALA A 137 -13.57 1.86 1.16
C ALA A 137 -12.36 2.80 1.15
N ILE A 138 -11.84 3.13 -0.03
CA ILE A 138 -10.76 4.11 -0.19
C ILE A 138 -11.23 5.49 0.26
N THR A 139 -12.42 5.94 -0.18
CA THR A 139 -12.99 7.23 0.23
C THR A 139 -13.14 7.31 1.74
N ARG A 140 -13.65 6.28 2.41
CA ARG A 140 -13.77 6.19 3.88
C ARG A 140 -12.44 6.43 4.57
N ALA A 141 -11.36 5.85 4.05
CA ALA A 141 -10.04 6.02 4.63
C ALA A 141 -9.47 7.43 4.42
N PHE A 142 -9.69 8.04 3.24
CA PHE A 142 -9.21 9.39 2.94
C PHE A 142 -9.98 10.49 3.67
N VAL A 143 -11.30 10.36 3.80
CA VAL A 143 -12.15 11.38 4.44
C VAL A 143 -11.76 11.63 5.89
N ALA A 144 -11.22 10.61 6.57
CA ALA A 144 -10.67 10.71 7.92
C ALA A 144 -9.38 11.56 8.00
N ALA A 145 -8.83 11.98 6.84
CA ALA A 145 -7.60 12.75 6.71
C ALA A 145 -6.40 12.16 7.50
N PRO A 146 -6.06 10.87 7.28
CA PRO A 146 -4.97 10.24 8.00
C PRO A 146 -3.63 10.81 7.56
N LYS A 147 -2.63 10.79 8.44
CA LYS A 147 -1.23 11.11 8.09
C LYS A 147 -0.58 10.00 7.28
N VAL A 148 -0.96 8.74 7.57
CA VAL A 148 -0.49 7.53 6.88
C VAL A 148 -1.69 6.71 6.41
N LEU A 149 -1.67 6.29 5.16
CA LEU A 149 -2.65 5.41 4.57
C LEU A 149 -1.99 4.10 4.15
N LEU A 150 -2.49 3.00 4.69
CA LEU A 150 -2.05 1.65 4.40
C LEU A 150 -3.04 1.00 3.43
N LEU A 151 -2.55 0.48 2.31
CA LEU A 151 -3.36 -0.16 1.28
C LEU A 151 -2.88 -1.61 1.10
N ASP A 152 -3.71 -2.58 1.48
CA ASP A 152 -3.39 -4.02 1.38
C ASP A 152 -4.05 -4.60 0.14
N GLU A 153 -3.30 -4.73 -0.96
CA GLU A 153 -3.75 -5.24 -2.26
C GLU A 153 -5.10 -4.67 -2.75
N PRO A 154 -5.30 -3.35 -2.73
CA PRO A 154 -6.62 -2.74 -2.87
C PRO A 154 -7.23 -2.89 -4.28
N PHE A 155 -6.46 -3.40 -5.24
CA PHE A 155 -6.88 -3.49 -6.65
C PHE A 155 -6.91 -4.93 -7.19
N SER A 156 -6.50 -5.92 -6.38
CA SER A 156 -6.25 -7.31 -6.81
C SER A 156 -7.50 -8.02 -7.39
N ALA A 157 -8.70 -7.68 -6.91
CA ALA A 157 -9.96 -8.30 -7.34
C ALA A 157 -10.63 -7.58 -8.54
N LEU A 158 -9.95 -6.63 -9.19
CA LEU A 158 -10.54 -5.76 -10.21
C LEU A 158 -10.03 -6.08 -11.62
N ASP A 159 -10.92 -5.95 -12.61
CA ASP A 159 -10.53 -5.96 -14.02
C ASP A 159 -9.66 -4.75 -14.38
N ALA A 160 -8.95 -4.83 -15.51
CA ALA A 160 -7.96 -3.83 -15.91
C ALA A 160 -8.53 -2.41 -16.07
N LEU A 161 -9.74 -2.26 -16.61
CA LEU A 161 -10.37 -0.94 -16.84
C LEU A 161 -10.81 -0.31 -15.51
N THR A 162 -11.46 -1.09 -14.66
CA THR A 162 -11.87 -0.68 -13.31
C THR A 162 -10.66 -0.30 -12.46
N ARG A 163 -9.58 -1.08 -12.53
CA ARG A 163 -8.31 -0.83 -11.83
C ARG A 163 -7.68 0.49 -12.27
N ALA A 164 -7.55 0.74 -13.58
CA ALA A 164 -7.00 2.00 -14.10
C ALA A 164 -7.85 3.23 -13.68
N GLY A 165 -9.17 3.08 -13.63
CA GLY A 165 -10.08 4.10 -13.09
C GLY A 165 -9.81 4.36 -11.59
N LEU A 166 -9.63 3.31 -10.81
CA LEU A 166 -9.41 3.41 -9.38
C LEU A 166 -8.03 4.02 -9.04
N HIS A 167 -6.99 3.74 -9.83
CA HIS A 167 -5.70 4.41 -9.69
C HIS A 167 -5.83 5.94 -9.85
N ARG A 168 -6.59 6.40 -10.84
CA ARG A 168 -6.84 7.83 -11.04
C ARG A 168 -7.59 8.45 -9.86
N HIS A 169 -8.61 7.77 -9.33
CA HIS A 169 -9.35 8.23 -8.17
C HIS A 169 -8.48 8.29 -6.91
N LEU A 170 -7.64 7.28 -6.69
CA LEU A 170 -6.67 7.28 -5.58
C LEU A 170 -5.72 8.48 -5.67
N LEU A 171 -5.13 8.72 -6.85
CA LEU A 171 -4.23 9.84 -7.06
C LEU A 171 -4.93 11.18 -6.88
N ALA A 172 -6.18 11.33 -7.36
CA ALA A 172 -6.96 12.55 -7.19
C ALA A 172 -7.22 12.87 -5.71
N LEU A 173 -7.56 11.87 -4.89
CA LEU A 173 -7.72 12.04 -3.44
C LEU A 173 -6.37 12.31 -2.75
N TRP A 174 -5.31 11.63 -3.19
CA TRP A 174 -3.98 11.82 -2.63
C TRP A 174 -3.42 13.21 -2.91
N GLU A 175 -3.66 13.78 -4.10
CA GLU A 175 -3.19 15.12 -4.46
C GLU A 175 -3.78 16.23 -3.58
N GLU A 176 -4.97 16.04 -3.04
CA GLU A 176 -5.63 17.01 -2.16
C GLU A 176 -5.05 17.03 -0.75
N SER A 177 -4.80 15.89 -0.16
CA SER A 177 -4.42 15.78 1.26
C SER A 177 -2.98 15.30 1.49
N ARG A 178 -2.34 14.74 0.46
CA ARG A 178 -0.95 14.25 0.47
C ARG A 178 -0.59 13.37 1.68
N PRO A 179 -1.42 12.40 2.07
CA PRO A 179 -1.01 11.46 3.11
C PRO A 179 0.20 10.65 2.65
N THR A 180 1.01 10.20 3.60
CA THR A 180 2.00 9.15 3.34
C THR A 180 1.27 7.85 3.01
N VAL A 181 1.63 7.16 1.92
CA VAL A 181 0.96 5.94 1.48
C VAL A 181 1.93 4.76 1.45
N LEU A 182 1.55 3.66 2.10
CA LEU A 182 2.18 2.35 1.89
C LEU A 182 1.20 1.46 1.13
N LEU A 183 1.56 1.16 -0.11
CA LEU A 183 0.80 0.29 -1.01
C LEU A 183 1.43 -1.09 -1.03
N VAL A 184 0.75 -2.08 -0.49
CA VAL A 184 1.11 -3.50 -0.69
C VAL A 184 0.46 -3.96 -1.99
N THR A 185 1.28 -4.48 -2.89
CA THR A 185 0.82 -5.10 -4.13
C THR A 185 1.78 -6.18 -4.61
N HIS A 186 1.28 -7.12 -5.37
CA HIS A 186 2.08 -8.07 -6.15
C HIS A 186 2.16 -7.65 -7.63
N ASP A 187 1.43 -6.61 -8.03
CA ASP A 187 1.40 -6.10 -9.40
C ASP A 187 2.44 -4.97 -9.57
N VAL A 188 3.47 -5.25 -10.37
CA VAL A 188 4.54 -4.29 -10.69
C VAL A 188 4.01 -3.07 -11.44
N ALA A 189 2.97 -3.25 -12.26
CA ALA A 189 2.38 -2.13 -13.00
C ALA A 189 1.69 -1.13 -12.05
N GLU A 190 1.07 -1.61 -10.97
CA GLU A 190 0.49 -0.75 -9.92
C GLU A 190 1.57 0.07 -9.21
N ALA A 191 2.67 -0.58 -8.83
CA ALA A 191 3.79 0.12 -8.19
C ALA A 191 4.38 1.20 -9.12
N VAL A 192 4.61 0.86 -10.39
CA VAL A 192 5.12 1.82 -11.38
C VAL A 192 4.12 2.96 -11.60
N ALA A 193 2.81 2.68 -11.65
CA ALA A 193 1.79 3.70 -11.86
C ALA A 193 1.67 4.71 -10.70
N LEU A 194 1.82 4.24 -9.46
CA LEU A 194 1.42 4.98 -8.26
C LEU A 194 2.58 5.43 -7.38
N ALA A 195 3.64 4.61 -7.20
CA ALA A 195 4.62 4.84 -6.14
C ALA A 195 5.77 5.78 -6.54
N ASP A 196 6.37 6.45 -5.56
CA ASP A 196 7.61 7.22 -5.72
C ASP A 196 8.85 6.32 -5.65
N ARG A 197 8.72 5.18 -4.96
CA ARG A 197 9.70 4.09 -4.94
C ARG A 197 9.03 2.76 -4.64
N ALA A 198 9.65 1.67 -5.09
CA ALA A 198 9.28 0.31 -4.76
C ALA A 198 10.29 -0.27 -3.76
N VAL A 199 9.79 -0.90 -2.71
CA VAL A 199 10.57 -1.65 -1.73
C VAL A 199 10.29 -3.12 -1.95
N VAL A 200 11.32 -3.88 -2.32
CA VAL A 200 11.24 -5.32 -2.57
C VAL A 200 11.52 -6.06 -1.27
N LEU A 201 10.60 -6.93 -0.88
CA LEU A 201 10.73 -7.76 0.31
C LEU A 201 11.10 -9.19 -0.08
N ARG A 202 12.16 -9.71 0.54
CA ARG A 202 12.56 -11.12 0.49
C ARG A 202 11.74 -11.93 1.52
N PRO A 203 11.29 -13.16 1.20
CA PRO A 203 10.56 -14.00 2.15
C PRO A 203 11.51 -14.78 3.11
N LYS A 204 10.93 -15.27 4.21
CA LYS A 204 11.45 -16.31 5.13
C LYS A 204 12.80 -16.01 5.82
N PRO A 205 12.87 -15.06 6.73
CA PRO A 205 11.85 -14.12 7.16
C PRO A 205 11.78 -12.90 6.24
N GLY A 206 10.65 -12.17 6.31
CA GLY A 206 10.48 -10.93 5.57
C GLY A 206 11.51 -9.88 5.96
N ARG A 207 12.25 -9.38 4.98
CA ARG A 207 13.24 -8.30 5.12
C ARG A 207 13.32 -7.49 3.82
N ILE A 208 13.79 -6.27 3.90
CA ILE A 208 14.02 -5.47 2.70
C ILE A 208 15.22 -6.07 1.95
N ASP A 209 15.02 -6.36 0.67
CA ASP A 209 16.05 -6.85 -0.25
C ASP A 209 16.57 -5.71 -1.12
N ASP A 210 15.68 -4.84 -1.60
CA ASP A 210 16.04 -3.75 -2.50
C ASP A 210 15.07 -2.56 -2.34
N THR A 211 15.54 -1.37 -2.70
CA THR A 211 14.72 -0.15 -2.76
C THR A 211 14.98 0.57 -4.07
N ILE A 212 13.98 0.61 -4.94
CA ILE A 212 14.06 1.10 -6.30
C ILE A 212 13.32 2.43 -6.41
N PRO A 213 14.00 3.56 -6.63
CA PRO A 213 13.36 4.85 -6.86
C PRO A 213 12.63 4.86 -8.21
N LEU A 214 11.50 5.54 -8.27
CA LEU A 214 10.66 5.70 -9.45
C LEU A 214 10.48 7.19 -9.78
N PRO A 215 11.53 7.88 -10.25
CA PRO A 215 11.52 9.33 -10.49
C PRO A 215 10.77 9.68 -11.78
N LEU A 216 9.53 9.21 -11.90
CA LEU A 216 8.66 9.42 -13.04
C LEU A 216 7.53 10.37 -12.67
N SER A 217 7.24 11.36 -13.51
CA SER A 217 6.11 12.28 -13.31
C SER A 217 4.77 11.55 -13.44
N ARG A 218 3.78 11.97 -12.65
CA ARG A 218 2.40 11.48 -12.74
C ARG A 218 1.55 12.44 -13.60
N PRO A 219 0.54 11.98 -14.37
CA PRO A 219 0.13 10.58 -14.56
C PRO A 219 1.11 9.80 -15.43
N ARG A 220 1.35 8.55 -15.09
CA ARG A 220 2.28 7.66 -15.82
C ARG A 220 1.55 6.80 -16.83
N GLN A 221 2.10 6.73 -18.04
CA GLN A 221 1.58 5.84 -19.07
C GLN A 221 2.31 4.49 -18.97
N PRO A 222 1.58 3.36 -18.85
CA PRO A 222 2.20 2.04 -18.71
C PRO A 222 3.18 1.68 -19.82
N SER A 223 2.86 2.08 -21.06
CA SER A 223 3.66 1.82 -22.26
C SER A 223 4.76 2.85 -22.53
N SER A 224 5.00 3.80 -21.61
CA SER A 224 6.12 4.73 -21.78
C SER A 224 7.46 4.02 -21.55
N PRO A 225 8.54 4.39 -22.27
CA PRO A 225 9.85 3.76 -22.10
C PRO A 225 10.36 3.81 -20.66
N GLY A 226 10.06 4.90 -19.93
CA GLY A 226 10.42 5.04 -18.51
C GLY A 226 9.66 4.07 -17.60
N SER A 227 8.35 3.91 -17.82
CA SER A 227 7.53 2.96 -17.05
C SER A 227 7.95 1.51 -17.32
N GLU A 228 8.24 1.16 -18.57
CA GLU A 228 8.72 -0.18 -18.92
C GLU A 228 10.10 -0.48 -18.32
N ALA A 229 11.03 0.49 -18.35
CA ALA A 229 12.34 0.34 -17.73
C ALA A 229 12.23 0.14 -16.22
N ALA A 230 11.38 0.93 -15.55
CA ALA A 230 11.11 0.78 -14.12
C ALA A 230 10.53 -0.59 -13.79
N ALA A 231 9.54 -1.06 -14.58
CA ALA A 231 8.94 -2.37 -14.39
C ALA A 231 9.96 -3.51 -14.54
N ARG A 232 10.84 -3.45 -15.55
CA ARG A 232 11.92 -4.44 -15.73
C ARG A 232 12.88 -4.45 -14.54
N THR A 233 13.24 -3.28 -14.00
CA THR A 233 14.11 -3.17 -12.82
C THR A 233 13.47 -3.83 -11.59
N ILE A 234 12.19 -3.56 -11.35
CA ILE A 234 11.45 -4.17 -10.23
C ILE A 234 11.36 -5.69 -10.40
N LEU A 235 11.00 -6.17 -11.61
CA LEU A 235 10.92 -7.61 -11.89
C LEU A 235 12.24 -8.32 -11.66
N ALA A 236 13.35 -7.75 -12.16
CA ALA A 236 14.69 -8.31 -11.96
C ALA A 236 15.08 -8.37 -10.47
N SER A 237 14.68 -7.36 -9.68
CA SER A 237 14.90 -7.38 -8.23
C SER A 237 14.04 -8.42 -7.52
N LEU A 238 12.77 -8.57 -7.92
CA LEU A 238 11.88 -9.62 -7.39
C LEU A 238 12.43 -11.00 -7.66
N ASP A 239 12.89 -11.27 -8.89
CA ASP A 239 13.47 -12.57 -9.26
C ASP A 239 14.71 -12.90 -8.38
N ARG A 240 15.56 -11.89 -8.12
CA ARG A 240 16.71 -12.07 -7.21
C ARG A 240 16.27 -12.37 -5.78
N SER A 241 15.24 -11.66 -5.29
CA SER A 241 14.75 -11.81 -3.92
C SER A 241 14.13 -13.18 -3.62
N LEU A 242 13.69 -13.89 -4.65
CA LEU A 242 13.08 -15.23 -4.54
C LEU A 242 14.08 -16.38 -4.64
N ARG A 243 15.32 -16.12 -5.07
CA ARG A 243 16.37 -17.15 -5.13
C ARG A 243 16.87 -17.48 -3.73
N PRO A 244 17.18 -18.79 -3.47
CA PRO A 244 17.78 -19.20 -2.20
C PRO A 244 19.11 -18.48 -1.96
N GLU A 245 19.41 -18.14 -0.70
CA GLU A 245 20.72 -17.62 -0.32
C GLU A 245 21.79 -18.70 -0.54
N GLY A 246 22.75 -18.41 -1.41
CA GLY A 246 23.86 -19.33 -1.75
C GLY A 246 23.94 -19.74 -3.21
N GLU A 247 22.97 -19.44 -4.04
CA GLU A 247 23.06 -19.60 -5.50
C GLU A 247 23.73 -18.35 -6.11
N THR A 248 25.06 -18.23 -5.88
CA THR A 248 25.88 -17.27 -6.60
C THR A 248 25.83 -17.57 -8.09
N ASP A 249 25.67 -16.54 -8.87
CA ASP A 249 25.61 -16.51 -10.33
C ASP A 249 26.75 -17.36 -10.96
N ARG A 250 26.47 -18.65 -11.19
CA ARG A 250 27.37 -19.57 -11.92
C ARG A 250 27.40 -19.31 -13.42
N THR A 251 26.79 -18.23 -13.89
CA THR A 251 26.71 -17.85 -15.31
C THR A 251 27.65 -16.69 -15.70
N ARG A 252 28.62 -16.30 -14.86
CA ARG A 252 29.78 -15.58 -15.38
C ARG A 252 30.70 -16.60 -16.05
N PRO A 253 30.86 -16.59 -17.38
CA PRO A 253 31.91 -17.36 -18.02
C PRO A 253 33.25 -16.86 -17.41
N ASP A 254 34.00 -17.79 -16.89
CA ASP A 254 35.34 -17.57 -16.39
C ASP A 254 36.18 -16.94 -17.50
N ALA A 255 36.47 -15.64 -17.36
CA ALA A 255 37.29 -14.89 -18.30
C ALA A 255 38.76 -15.35 -18.31
N SER A 256 39.09 -16.41 -17.56
CA SER A 256 40.45 -16.99 -17.49
C SER A 256 40.71 -18.14 -18.48
N ALA A 257 39.70 -18.55 -19.29
CA ALA A 257 39.82 -19.67 -20.22
C ALA A 257 40.05 -19.26 -21.70
N MET A 258 40.57 -18.08 -21.97
CA MET A 258 40.93 -17.64 -23.32
C MET A 258 42.42 -17.33 -23.44
N TRP A 259 43.25 -18.30 -23.12
CA TRP A 259 44.64 -18.32 -23.55
C TRP A 259 45.08 -19.77 -23.74
N TRP A 260 44.83 -20.32 -24.92
CA TRP A 260 45.65 -21.32 -25.66
C TRP A 260 45.11 -21.41 -27.09
#